data_503bdd0fcc1fcdf3c42372703e2bbacd
#
_entry.id   503bdd0fcc1fcdf3c42372703e2bbacd
#
_cell.length_a   1.000
_cell.length_b   1.000
_cell.length_c   1.000
_cell.angle_alpha   90.00
_cell.angle_beta   90.00
_cell.angle_gamma   90.00
#
_symmetry.space_group_name_H-M   'P 1'
#
loop_
_entity.id
_entity.type
_entity.pdbx_description
1 polymer ?
#
loop_
_entity_poly.entity_id
_entity_poly.type
_entity_poly.pdbx_seq_one_letter_code
_entity_poly.pdbx_strand_id
1 'polypeptide(L)'
;KNLFDVLHFFRHGNLSILPVIDKDNKYLGCIHERILLQKVGEILKVENPGGIIHLQVRILDYSLAQIAQIVEGNGARILSALCLPNSSNSKLMELLIKINQEELSGIIQTFQRYEYKIIASFHKNIHKQGLNDRLDSFIRYLNI
;
A
#
# COMPACT_ATOMS: atom_id res chain seq x y z
N LYS A 1 12.12 -15.61 -12.64
CA LYS A 1 11.56 -14.26 -12.69
C LYS A 1 10.77 -14.01 -11.41
N ASN A 2 10.80 -12.79 -10.89
CA ASN A 2 10.10 -12.38 -9.69
C ASN A 2 8.75 -11.69 -10.02
N LEU A 3 7.98 -11.32 -8.99
CA LEU A 3 6.70 -10.64 -9.16
C LEU A 3 6.82 -9.33 -9.94
N PHE A 4 7.87 -8.55 -9.70
CA PHE A 4 8.05 -7.25 -10.38
C PHE A 4 8.26 -7.42 -11.89
N ASP A 5 8.99 -8.46 -12.31
CA ASP A 5 9.15 -8.79 -13.73
C ASP A 5 7.79 -9.11 -14.38
N VAL A 6 6.95 -9.88 -13.68
CA VAL A 6 5.62 -10.26 -14.17
C VAL A 6 4.73 -9.03 -14.29
N LEU A 7 4.70 -8.18 -13.27
CA LEU A 7 3.96 -6.91 -13.29
C LEU A 7 4.41 -5.99 -14.44
N HIS A 8 5.73 -5.92 -14.67
CA HIS A 8 6.29 -5.14 -15.77
C HIS A 8 5.75 -5.61 -17.13
N PHE A 9 5.74 -6.93 -17.38
CA PHE A 9 5.21 -7.48 -18.64
C PHE A 9 3.72 -7.17 -18.84
N PHE A 10 2.90 -7.33 -17.80
CA PHE A 10 1.47 -7.00 -17.89
C PHE A 10 1.24 -5.51 -18.15
N ARG A 11 1.99 -4.64 -17.49
CA ARG A 11 1.85 -3.19 -17.63
C ARG A 11 2.18 -2.69 -19.03
N HIS A 12 3.23 -3.23 -19.65
CA HIS A 12 3.72 -2.74 -20.95
C HIS A 12 3.19 -3.50 -22.14
N GLY A 13 2.70 -4.73 -21.93
CA GLY A 13 2.29 -5.61 -23.02
C GLY A 13 0.81 -5.55 -23.39
N ASN A 14 -0.03 -4.82 -22.62
CA ASN A 14 -1.51 -4.91 -22.75
C ASN A 14 -2.00 -6.36 -22.82
N LEU A 15 -1.37 -7.23 -22.02
CA LEU A 15 -1.62 -8.67 -22.03
C LEU A 15 -2.60 -9.04 -20.92
N SER A 16 -3.59 -9.85 -21.24
CA SER A 16 -4.43 -10.51 -20.23
C SER A 16 -3.87 -11.85 -19.75
N ILE A 17 -2.94 -12.42 -20.54
CA ILE A 17 -2.32 -13.72 -20.27
C ILE A 17 -0.82 -13.63 -20.63
N LEU A 18 0.03 -14.16 -19.74
CA LEU A 18 1.47 -14.26 -19.94
C LEU A 18 1.87 -15.74 -19.98
N PRO A 19 2.41 -16.27 -21.10
CA PRO A 19 2.91 -17.63 -21.16
C PRO A 19 4.19 -17.77 -20.33
N VAL A 20 4.34 -18.93 -19.70
CA VAL A 20 5.54 -19.32 -18.95
C VAL A 20 6.23 -20.45 -19.67
N ILE A 21 7.51 -20.27 -19.95
CA ILE A 21 8.38 -21.27 -20.58
C ILE A 21 9.58 -21.57 -19.68
N ASP A 22 10.13 -22.77 -19.81
CA ASP A 22 11.38 -23.16 -19.16
C ASP A 22 12.64 -22.70 -19.95
N LYS A 23 13.81 -23.15 -19.51
CA LYS A 23 15.09 -22.81 -20.13
C LYS A 23 15.23 -23.38 -21.54
N ASP A 24 14.51 -24.46 -21.84
CA ASP A 24 14.52 -25.17 -23.12
C ASP A 24 13.38 -24.72 -24.04
N ASN A 25 12.74 -23.57 -23.73
CA ASN A 25 11.59 -23.00 -24.42
C ASN A 25 10.33 -23.88 -24.41
N LYS A 26 10.26 -24.84 -23.48
CA LYS A 26 9.07 -25.67 -23.33
C LYS A 26 8.00 -24.95 -22.55
N TYR A 27 6.77 -24.97 -23.02
CA TYR A 27 5.62 -24.38 -22.36
C TYR A 27 5.32 -25.05 -21.01
N LEU A 28 5.26 -24.28 -19.94
CA LEU A 28 4.96 -24.72 -18.58
C LEU A 28 3.54 -24.37 -18.13
N GLY A 29 2.96 -23.32 -18.71
CA GLY A 29 1.66 -22.83 -18.31
C GLY A 29 1.49 -21.35 -18.63
N CYS A 30 0.46 -20.72 -18.07
CA CYS A 30 0.22 -19.31 -18.26
C CYS A 30 -0.19 -18.63 -16.94
N ILE A 31 0.08 -17.34 -16.86
CA ILE A 31 -0.36 -16.48 -15.76
C ILE A 31 -1.43 -15.55 -16.31
N HIS A 32 -2.63 -15.60 -15.74
CA HIS A 32 -3.71 -14.66 -16.03
C HIS A 32 -3.60 -13.42 -15.12
N GLU A 33 -4.00 -12.25 -15.62
CA GLU A 33 -4.02 -11.01 -14.84
C GLU A 33 -4.82 -11.16 -13.54
N ARG A 34 -5.90 -11.93 -13.54
CA ARG A 34 -6.71 -12.23 -12.35
C ARG A 34 -5.89 -12.91 -11.24
N ILE A 35 -5.06 -13.89 -11.62
CA ILE A 35 -4.19 -14.58 -10.65
C ILE A 35 -3.12 -13.64 -10.11
N LEU A 36 -2.59 -12.77 -10.98
CA LEU A 36 -1.64 -11.74 -10.56
C LEU A 36 -2.27 -10.79 -9.55
N LEU A 37 -3.50 -10.31 -9.80
CA LEU A 37 -4.22 -9.42 -8.89
C LEU A 37 -4.48 -10.08 -7.53
N GLN A 38 -4.88 -11.35 -7.50
CA GLN A 38 -5.03 -12.11 -6.26
C GLN A 38 -3.71 -12.19 -5.48
N LYS A 39 -2.61 -12.48 -6.15
CA LYS A 39 -1.27 -12.54 -5.51
C LYS A 39 -0.82 -11.19 -4.96
N VAL A 40 -1.07 -10.11 -5.69
CA VAL A 40 -0.79 -8.75 -5.18
C VAL A 40 -1.63 -8.47 -3.94
N GLY A 41 -2.92 -8.82 -3.93
CA GLY A 41 -3.79 -8.67 -2.76
C GLY A 41 -3.29 -9.45 -1.53
N GLU A 42 -2.82 -10.69 -1.72
CA GLU A 42 -2.21 -11.50 -0.64
C GLU A 42 -0.95 -10.82 -0.06
N ILE A 43 -0.07 -10.31 -0.93
CA ILE A 43 1.17 -9.65 -0.53
C ILE A 43 0.88 -8.36 0.23
N LEU A 44 -0.09 -7.58 -0.23
CA LEU A 44 -0.52 -6.35 0.42
C LEU A 44 -1.35 -6.58 1.68
N LYS A 45 -1.64 -7.85 2.02
CA LYS A 45 -2.43 -8.22 3.20
C LYS A 45 -3.82 -7.57 3.20
N VAL A 46 -4.47 -7.51 2.02
CA VAL A 46 -5.76 -6.83 1.85
C VAL A 46 -6.83 -7.41 2.78
N GLU A 47 -6.86 -8.73 2.94
CA GLU A 47 -7.86 -9.43 3.77
C GLU A 47 -7.56 -9.43 5.27
N ASN A 48 -6.31 -9.10 5.65
CA ASN A 48 -5.95 -9.05 7.06
C ASN A 48 -6.67 -7.88 7.76
N PRO A 49 -7.27 -8.12 8.94
CA PRO A 49 -7.84 -7.05 9.73
C PRO A 49 -6.76 -6.04 10.14
N GLY A 50 -7.15 -4.78 10.26
CA GLY A 50 -6.22 -3.71 10.63
C GLY A 50 -6.59 -2.39 9.99
N GLY A 51 -5.88 -1.35 10.38
CA GLY A 51 -6.05 -0.01 9.86
C GLY A 51 -5.01 0.37 8.81
N ILE A 52 -5.25 1.47 8.15
CA ILE A 52 -4.34 2.04 7.15
C ILE A 52 -4.08 3.49 7.55
N ILE A 53 -2.80 3.89 7.53
CA ILE A 53 -2.39 5.28 7.70
C ILE A 53 -1.72 5.74 6.41
N HIS A 54 -2.13 6.91 5.93
CA HIS A 54 -1.57 7.58 4.77
C HIS A 54 -0.79 8.80 5.23
N LEU A 55 0.53 8.76 5.06
CA LEU A 55 1.47 9.80 5.44
C LEU A 55 1.97 10.55 4.22
N GLN A 56 2.32 11.83 4.41
CA GLN A 56 3.13 12.60 3.47
C GLN A 56 4.46 12.93 4.13
N VAL A 57 5.56 12.66 3.44
CA VAL A 57 6.92 12.89 3.94
C VAL A 57 7.77 13.55 2.85
N ARG A 58 8.77 14.33 3.26
CA ARG A 58 9.80 14.78 2.33
C ARG A 58 10.72 13.59 2.00
N ILE A 59 11.09 13.45 0.74
CA ILE A 59 11.95 12.34 0.30
C ILE A 59 13.25 12.27 1.09
N LEU A 60 13.83 13.44 1.43
CA LEU A 60 15.07 13.53 2.20
C LEU A 60 14.92 13.11 3.67
N ASP A 61 13.73 13.19 4.22
CA ASP A 61 13.43 12.85 5.62
C ASP A 61 12.82 11.46 5.76
N TYR A 62 12.63 10.77 4.66
CA TYR A 62 12.04 9.43 4.68
C TYR A 62 12.94 8.44 5.42
N SER A 63 12.42 7.84 6.47
CA SER A 63 13.05 6.77 7.23
C SER A 63 12.03 5.70 7.60
N LEU A 64 12.10 4.57 6.91
CA LEU A 64 11.25 3.44 7.23
C LEU A 64 11.53 2.89 8.63
N ALA A 65 12.79 2.97 9.09
CA ALA A 65 13.18 2.57 10.44
C ALA A 65 12.47 3.39 11.52
N GLN A 66 12.40 4.72 11.36
CA GLN A 66 11.69 5.61 12.29
C GLN A 66 10.19 5.33 12.28
N ILE A 67 9.61 5.13 11.11
CA ILE A 67 8.19 4.79 10.96
C ILE A 67 7.88 3.47 11.63
N ALA A 68 8.72 2.45 11.44
CA ALA A 68 8.58 1.16 12.10
C ALA A 68 8.68 1.28 13.63
N GLN A 69 9.65 2.05 14.15
CA GLN A 69 9.75 2.32 15.58
C GLN A 69 8.49 2.95 16.18
N ILE A 70 7.87 3.90 15.46
CA ILE A 70 6.63 4.53 15.91
C ILE A 70 5.50 3.50 15.99
N VAL A 71 5.34 2.67 14.97
CA VAL A 71 4.29 1.65 14.94
C VAL A 71 4.54 0.57 15.99
N GLU A 72 5.75 0.03 16.03
CA GLU A 72 6.13 -1.05 16.96
C GLU A 72 6.17 -0.58 18.41
N GLY A 73 6.58 0.67 18.67
CA GLY A 73 6.53 1.29 19.99
C GLY A 73 5.11 1.46 20.55
N ASN A 74 4.09 1.43 19.70
CA ASN A 74 2.69 1.37 20.09
C ASN A 74 2.12 -0.06 20.16
N GLY A 75 2.98 -1.08 20.11
CA GLY A 75 2.58 -2.48 20.20
C GLY A 75 1.95 -3.05 18.91
N ALA A 76 2.05 -2.33 17.82
CA ALA A 76 1.52 -2.73 16.52
C ALA A 76 2.62 -3.24 15.58
N ARG A 77 2.22 -3.73 14.41
CA ARG A 77 3.15 -4.18 13.34
C ARG A 77 2.69 -3.69 11.99
N ILE A 78 3.65 -3.35 11.14
CA ILE A 78 3.40 -3.02 9.75
C ILE A 78 3.18 -4.32 8.97
N LEU A 79 2.05 -4.45 8.32
CA LEU A 79 1.71 -5.57 7.43
C LEU A 79 2.17 -5.33 6.01
N SER A 80 2.03 -4.10 5.53
CA SER A 80 2.56 -3.65 4.24
C SER A 80 2.82 -2.15 4.25
N ALA A 81 3.79 -1.71 3.46
CA ALA A 81 4.12 -0.30 3.26
C ALA A 81 4.35 -0.04 1.77
N LEU A 82 3.68 0.97 1.24
CA LEU A 82 3.75 1.37 -0.16
C LEU A 82 4.21 2.81 -0.26
N CYS A 83 5.26 3.04 -1.03
CA CYS A 83 5.73 4.37 -1.38
C CYS A 83 5.05 4.82 -2.66
N LEU A 84 4.36 5.95 -2.60
CA LEU A 84 3.65 6.54 -3.73
C LEU A 84 4.31 7.88 -4.09
N PRO A 85 4.48 8.20 -5.39
CA PRO A 85 4.93 9.51 -5.78
C PRO A 85 3.86 10.56 -5.46
N ASN A 86 4.29 11.74 -5.00
CA ASN A 86 3.37 12.87 -4.91
C ASN A 86 3.30 13.58 -6.27
N SER A 87 2.10 13.63 -6.85
CA SER A 87 1.88 14.20 -8.19
C SER A 87 2.07 15.71 -8.26
N SER A 88 1.91 16.41 -7.14
CA SER A 88 1.96 17.88 -7.07
C SER A 88 3.33 18.42 -6.71
N ASN A 89 4.18 17.62 -6.06
CA ASN A 89 5.48 18.07 -5.60
C ASN A 89 6.49 16.92 -5.60
N SER A 90 7.48 17.00 -6.48
CA SER A 90 8.54 15.99 -6.61
C SER A 90 9.49 15.85 -5.42
N LYS A 91 9.45 16.78 -4.46
CA LYS A 91 10.22 16.70 -3.20
C LYS A 91 9.49 15.94 -2.10
N LEU A 92 8.22 15.64 -2.32
CA LEU A 92 7.37 14.91 -1.41
C LEU A 92 7.10 13.50 -1.94
N MET A 93 6.88 12.58 -1.03
CA MET A 93 6.36 11.26 -1.31
C MET A 93 5.20 10.96 -0.35
N GLU A 94 4.37 10.04 -0.75
CA GLU A 94 3.30 9.54 0.08
C GLU A 94 3.61 8.11 0.50
N LEU A 95 3.25 7.77 1.72
CA LEU A 95 3.45 6.44 2.26
C LEU A 95 2.14 5.89 2.79
N LEU A 96 1.73 4.78 2.25
CA LEU A 96 0.56 4.05 2.68
C LEU A 96 1.00 2.86 3.52
N ILE A 97 0.59 2.85 4.79
CA ILE A 97 1.00 1.82 5.75
C ILE A 97 -0.24 1.07 6.21
N LYS A 98 -0.24 -0.25 6.00
CA LYS A 98 -1.22 -1.14 6.62
C LYS A 98 -0.67 -1.69 7.91
N ILE A 99 -1.46 -1.60 8.98
CA ILE A 99 -1.10 -1.92 10.36
C ILE A 99 -2.06 -3.00 10.87
N ASN A 100 -1.54 -3.93 11.67
CA ASN A 100 -2.29 -5.07 12.22
C ASN A 100 -3.26 -4.73 13.36
N GLN A 101 -3.50 -3.45 13.63
CA GLN A 101 -4.45 -2.95 14.62
C GLN A 101 -5.53 -2.10 13.97
N GLU A 102 -6.77 -2.22 14.45
CA GLU A 102 -7.88 -1.37 14.01
C GLU A 102 -7.93 -0.05 14.79
N GLU A 103 -7.48 -0.05 16.05
CA GLU A 103 -7.37 1.16 16.86
C GLU A 103 -6.04 1.87 16.59
N LEU A 104 -6.10 3.00 15.91
CA LEU A 104 -4.94 3.74 15.42
C LEU A 104 -4.63 5.01 16.18
N SER A 105 -5.45 5.42 17.15
CA SER A 105 -5.35 6.74 17.81
C SER A 105 -4.00 6.97 18.47
N GLY A 106 -3.44 5.99 19.17
CA GLY A 106 -2.13 6.09 19.80
C GLY A 106 -1.00 6.23 18.78
N ILE A 107 -1.08 5.48 17.69
CA ILE A 107 -0.10 5.54 16.59
C ILE A 107 -0.17 6.89 15.88
N ILE A 108 -1.38 7.38 15.60
CA ILE A 108 -1.63 8.69 14.99
C ILE A 108 -1.05 9.81 15.85
N GLN A 109 -1.33 9.81 17.15
CA GLN A 109 -0.77 10.79 18.10
C GLN A 109 0.75 10.75 18.13
N THR A 110 1.35 9.56 18.04
CA THR A 110 2.81 9.42 18.00
C THR A 110 3.39 9.97 16.70
N PHE A 111 2.79 9.68 15.56
CA PHE A 111 3.19 10.28 14.28
C PHE A 111 3.10 11.80 14.31
N GLN A 112 2.04 12.37 14.89
CA GLN A 112 1.88 13.81 15.05
C GLN A 112 2.97 14.42 15.93
N ARG A 113 3.36 13.77 17.04
CA ARG A 113 4.47 14.21 17.89
C ARG A 113 5.82 14.22 17.17
N TYR A 114 6.01 13.32 16.22
CA TYR A 114 7.20 13.27 15.36
C TYR A 114 7.05 14.17 14.11
N GLU A 115 6.04 15.04 14.09
CA GLU A 115 5.78 16.01 13.01
C GLU A 115 5.50 15.39 11.63
N TYR A 116 5.05 14.13 11.60
CA TYR A 116 4.59 13.52 10.36
C TYR A 116 3.25 14.10 9.94
N LYS A 117 3.13 14.45 8.65
CA LYS A 117 1.85 14.88 8.09
C LYS A 117 1.01 13.66 7.71
N ILE A 118 -0.12 13.49 8.41
CA ILE A 118 -1.10 12.46 8.12
C ILE A 118 -2.12 13.03 7.13
N ILE A 119 -2.25 12.38 5.97
CA ILE A 119 -3.23 12.76 4.95
C ILE A 119 -4.59 12.13 5.27
N ALA A 120 -4.59 10.84 5.63
CA ALA A 120 -5.80 10.08 5.94
C ALA A 120 -5.49 8.89 6.85
N SER A 121 -6.51 8.41 7.53
CA SER A 121 -6.47 7.13 8.24
C SER A 121 -7.79 6.39 8.03
N PHE A 122 -7.70 5.06 7.86
CA PHE A 122 -8.85 4.20 7.61
C PHE A 122 -8.84 3.05 8.63
N HIS A 123 -9.88 2.98 9.45
CA HIS A 123 -10.06 1.94 10.46
C HIS A 123 -11.55 1.60 10.63
N LYS A 124 -11.85 0.48 11.26
CA LYS A 124 -13.21 -0.09 11.29
C LYS A 124 -14.25 0.76 12.06
N ASN A 125 -13.79 1.67 12.92
CA ASN A 125 -14.68 2.52 13.72
C ASN A 125 -15.36 3.66 12.94
N ILE A 126 -15.16 3.76 11.63
CA ILE A 126 -15.80 4.76 10.76
C ILE A 126 -17.22 4.28 10.32
N HIS A 127 -17.90 3.51 11.14
CA HIS A 127 -19.33 3.20 10.87
C HIS A 127 -20.28 4.42 11.01
N LYS A 128 -19.78 5.62 11.36
CA LYS A 128 -20.59 6.83 11.53
C LYS A 128 -20.27 7.99 10.58
N GLN A 129 -19.20 7.92 9.79
CA GLN A 129 -18.99 8.88 8.71
C GLN A 129 -19.46 8.27 7.40
N GLY A 130 -20.33 9.01 6.69
CA GLY A 130 -21.15 8.49 5.63
C GLY A 130 -20.39 7.79 4.50
N LEU A 131 -21.08 6.95 3.78
CA LEU A 131 -20.61 6.20 2.59
C LEU A 131 -19.92 7.11 1.57
N ASN A 132 -20.30 8.38 1.53
CA ASN A 132 -19.78 9.41 0.62
C ASN A 132 -18.32 9.77 0.94
N ASP A 133 -17.94 9.93 2.21
CA ASP A 133 -16.55 10.26 2.58
C ASP A 133 -15.58 9.13 2.24
N ARG A 134 -16.04 7.88 2.28
CA ARG A 134 -15.27 6.70 1.86
C ARG A 134 -15.09 6.67 0.35
N LEU A 135 -16.13 7.00 -0.39
CA LEU A 135 -16.09 7.05 -1.85
C LEU A 135 -15.17 8.17 -2.33
N ASP A 136 -15.24 9.35 -1.74
CA ASP A 136 -14.38 10.49 -2.09
C ASP A 136 -12.90 10.21 -1.78
N SER A 137 -12.61 9.57 -0.65
CA SER A 137 -11.26 9.13 -0.31
C SER A 137 -10.73 8.09 -1.31
N PHE A 138 -11.57 7.15 -1.73
CA PHE A 138 -11.24 6.12 -2.71
C PHE A 138 -11.03 6.72 -4.11
N ILE A 139 -11.87 7.67 -4.53
CA ILE A 139 -11.74 8.39 -5.81
C ILE A 139 -10.44 9.19 -5.85
N ARG A 140 -10.03 9.86 -4.76
CA ARG A 140 -8.72 10.50 -4.67
C ARG A 140 -7.57 9.53 -4.88
N TYR A 141 -7.71 8.33 -4.38
CA TYR A 141 -6.74 7.25 -4.58
C TYR A 141 -6.60 6.85 -6.04
N LEU A 142 -7.73 6.70 -6.75
CA LEU A 142 -7.76 6.26 -8.15
C LEU A 142 -7.32 7.35 -9.13
N ASN A 143 -7.39 8.63 -8.76
CA ASN A 143 -6.99 9.78 -9.59
C ASN A 143 -5.50 10.15 -9.44
N ILE A 144 -4.75 9.36 -8.70
CA ILE A 144 -3.28 9.41 -8.65
C ILE A 144 -2.73 8.55 -9.78
#